data_0999d2cd08f3fe9b0ccddc09b0b14fce
#
_entry.id   0999d2cd08f3fe9b0ccddc09b0b14fce
#
_cell.length_a   1.000
_cell.length_b   1.000
_cell.length_c   1.000
_cell.angle_alpha   90.00
_cell.angle_beta   90.00
_cell.angle_gamma   90.00
#
_symmetry.space_group_name_H-M   'P 1'
#
loop_
_entity.id
_entity.type
_entity.pdbx_description
1 polymer ?
#
loop_
_entity_poly.entity_id
_entity_poly.type
_entity_poly.pdbx_seq_one_letter_code
_entity_poly.pdbx_strand_id
1 'polypeptide(L)'
;INSLAYAIETSPATITRFSNKLNYDNFQDMKFSLQHEKSEKSVENAPLVQLIHRYHQNIIQQTGEFISEEKIKRLAHNLKTCRQVNFAGLGSSGLTASEFYYRAMRMGIKGLVSTDAHQMKISASLLSSNDMFVAISNSGETSELIDAAKIARNQGAYVVVITNFEGSTITKNADLVLITSAQSNN
;
A
#
# COMPACT_ATOMS: atom_id res chain seq x y z
N ILE A 1 -0.41 -4.22 16.24
CA ILE A 1 0.73 -4.41 17.14
C ILE A 1 0.52 -3.66 18.47
N ASN A 2 0.11 -2.40 18.45
CA ASN A 2 -0.08 -1.57 19.65
C ASN A 2 -1.16 -2.13 20.60
N SER A 3 -2.29 -2.57 20.09
CA SER A 3 -3.36 -3.19 20.90
C SER A 3 -2.93 -4.51 21.55
N LEU A 4 -2.13 -5.32 20.85
CA LEU A 4 -1.57 -6.55 21.43
C LEU A 4 -0.52 -6.22 22.49
N ALA A 5 0.37 -5.26 22.21
CA ALA A 5 1.38 -4.81 23.17
C ALA A 5 0.74 -4.32 24.47
N TYR A 6 -0.32 -3.55 24.35
CA TYR A 6 -1.12 -3.09 25.51
C TYR A 6 -1.77 -4.26 26.26
N ALA A 7 -2.41 -5.19 25.54
CA ALA A 7 -3.13 -6.32 26.15
C ALA A 7 -2.24 -7.30 26.92
N ILE A 8 -0.96 -7.43 26.54
CA ILE A 8 0.02 -8.32 27.18
C ILE A 8 1.11 -7.56 27.95
N GLU A 9 0.87 -6.27 28.23
CA GLU A 9 1.75 -5.39 29.03
C GLU A 9 3.20 -5.38 28.55
N THR A 10 3.41 -5.25 27.23
CA THR A 10 4.74 -5.23 26.63
C THR A 10 4.89 -4.08 25.62
N SER A 11 6.09 -3.94 25.03
CA SER A 11 6.34 -2.93 24.01
C SER A 11 6.10 -3.48 22.58
N PRO A 12 5.68 -2.62 21.61
CA PRO A 12 5.61 -3.01 20.19
C PRO A 12 6.94 -3.57 19.66
N ALA A 13 8.07 -3.04 20.13
CA ALA A 13 9.40 -3.53 19.78
C ALA A 13 9.67 -4.97 20.26
N THR A 14 9.11 -5.35 21.40
CA THR A 14 9.21 -6.72 21.91
C THR A 14 8.42 -7.69 21.02
N ILE A 15 7.22 -7.29 20.58
CA ILE A 15 6.40 -8.09 19.67
C ILE A 15 7.09 -8.27 18.32
N THR A 16 7.70 -7.21 17.77
CA THR A 16 8.46 -7.29 16.51
C THR A 16 9.65 -8.25 16.66
N ARG A 17 10.42 -8.15 17.76
CA ARG A 17 11.52 -9.09 18.03
C ARG A 17 11.05 -10.53 18.21
N PHE A 18 9.89 -10.73 18.81
CA PHE A 18 9.28 -12.05 18.96
C PHE A 18 8.89 -12.64 17.58
N SER A 19 8.27 -11.85 16.70
CA SER A 19 7.94 -12.26 15.33
C SER A 19 9.19 -12.67 14.55
N ASN A 20 10.24 -11.85 14.59
CA ASN A 20 11.50 -12.14 13.91
C ASN A 20 12.20 -13.39 14.48
N LYS A 21 12.10 -13.64 15.81
CA LYS A 21 12.64 -14.86 16.44
C LYS A 21 11.92 -16.13 16.01
N LEU A 22 10.67 -16.01 15.57
CA LEU A 22 9.88 -17.11 15.00
C LEU A 22 10.03 -17.21 13.47
N ASN A 23 11.01 -16.52 12.88
CA ASN A 23 11.32 -16.47 11.45
C ASN A 23 10.21 -15.84 10.58
N TYR A 24 9.41 -14.92 11.15
CA TYR A 24 8.51 -14.07 10.38
C TYR A 24 9.17 -12.73 10.10
N ASP A 25 8.95 -12.15 8.92
CA ASP A 25 9.51 -10.86 8.53
C ASP A 25 9.03 -9.70 9.42
N ASN A 26 7.81 -9.81 9.94
CA ASN A 26 7.23 -8.82 10.85
C ASN A 26 6.01 -9.39 11.60
N PHE A 27 5.43 -8.60 12.51
CA PHE A 27 4.25 -8.99 13.29
C PHE A 27 3.00 -9.25 12.42
N GLN A 28 2.84 -8.55 11.32
CA GLN A 28 1.70 -8.74 10.41
C GLN A 28 1.78 -10.10 9.72
N ASP A 29 2.97 -10.47 9.27
CA ASP A 29 3.27 -11.76 8.67
C ASP A 29 2.99 -12.90 9.68
N MET A 30 3.49 -12.78 10.90
CA MET A 30 3.19 -13.74 11.98
C MET A 30 1.68 -13.86 12.26
N LYS A 31 0.98 -12.72 12.40
CA LYS A 31 -0.47 -12.69 12.63
C LYS A 31 -1.22 -13.40 11.50
N PHE A 32 -0.78 -13.16 10.30
CA PHE A 32 -1.35 -13.73 9.10
C PHE A 32 -1.17 -15.26 9.06
N SER A 33 0.06 -15.76 9.27
CA SER A 33 0.35 -17.19 9.31
C SER A 33 -0.46 -17.92 10.38
N LEU A 34 -0.62 -17.31 11.56
CA LEU A 34 -1.46 -17.88 12.64
C LEU A 34 -2.96 -17.91 12.28
N GLN A 35 -3.45 -16.95 11.50
CA GLN A 35 -4.82 -16.99 10.99
C GLN A 35 -5.01 -18.09 9.94
N HIS A 36 -3.98 -18.35 9.12
CA HIS A 36 -3.97 -19.43 8.13
C HIS A 36 -3.98 -20.82 8.77
N GLU A 37 -3.16 -21.08 9.77
CA GLU A 37 -3.17 -22.38 10.49
C GLU A 37 -4.55 -22.75 11.04
N LYS A 38 -5.34 -21.75 11.47
CA LYS A 38 -6.72 -21.97 11.88
C LYS A 38 -7.65 -22.34 10.72
N SER A 39 -7.36 -21.83 9.50
CA SER A 39 -8.17 -22.09 8.30
C SER A 39 -7.78 -23.41 7.61
N GLU A 40 -6.51 -23.82 7.68
CA GLU A 40 -6.02 -25.03 7.00
C GLU A 40 -6.62 -26.34 7.52
N LYS A 41 -6.94 -26.43 8.81
CA LYS A 41 -7.58 -27.63 9.36
C LYS A 41 -8.95 -27.98 8.75
N SER A 42 -9.55 -27.06 7.98
CA SER A 42 -10.83 -27.28 7.27
C SER A 42 -10.68 -27.42 5.74
N VAL A 43 -9.43 -27.44 5.20
CA VAL A 43 -9.16 -27.21 3.76
C VAL A 43 -8.59 -28.44 3.04
N GLU A 44 -8.23 -29.53 3.74
CA GLU A 44 -7.54 -30.70 3.14
C GLU A 44 -8.26 -31.36 1.94
N ASN A 45 -9.52 -31.01 1.65
CA ASN A 45 -10.28 -31.58 0.53
C ASN A 45 -11.10 -30.56 -0.28
N ALA A 46 -10.82 -29.24 -0.18
CA ALA A 46 -11.57 -28.26 -0.95
C ALA A 46 -11.06 -28.18 -2.41
N PRO A 47 -11.95 -28.13 -3.42
CA PRO A 47 -11.58 -27.93 -4.82
C PRO A 47 -10.73 -26.65 -4.99
N LEU A 48 -9.69 -26.70 -5.85
CA LEU A 48 -8.76 -25.59 -6.10
C LEU A 48 -9.48 -24.25 -6.36
N VAL A 49 -10.58 -24.28 -7.11
CA VAL A 49 -11.40 -23.07 -7.39
C VAL A 49 -11.95 -22.46 -6.11
N GLN A 50 -12.38 -23.26 -5.14
CA GLN A 50 -12.87 -22.76 -3.85
C GLN A 50 -11.73 -22.17 -3.01
N LEU A 51 -10.52 -22.73 -3.08
CA LEU A 51 -9.34 -22.17 -2.42
C LEU A 51 -8.99 -20.78 -2.99
N ILE A 52 -8.94 -20.66 -4.30
CA ILE A 52 -8.68 -19.39 -4.99
C ILE A 52 -9.76 -18.36 -4.62
N HIS A 53 -11.03 -18.76 -4.60
CA HIS A 53 -12.13 -17.86 -4.25
C HIS A 53 -12.02 -17.36 -2.80
N ARG A 54 -11.76 -18.25 -1.83
CA ARG A 54 -11.55 -17.87 -0.43
C ARG A 54 -10.35 -16.96 -0.25
N TYR A 55 -9.26 -17.23 -0.98
CA TYR A 55 -8.07 -16.39 -0.98
C TYR A 55 -8.40 -14.94 -1.39
N HIS A 56 -9.08 -14.75 -2.52
CA HIS A 56 -9.48 -13.41 -2.96
C HIS A 56 -10.48 -12.74 -2.02
N GLN A 57 -11.44 -13.48 -1.47
CA GLN A 57 -12.38 -12.94 -0.48
C GLN A 57 -11.66 -12.42 0.77
N ASN A 58 -10.67 -13.16 1.28
CA ASN A 58 -9.88 -12.77 2.44
C ASN A 58 -9.09 -11.48 2.17
N ILE A 59 -8.44 -11.36 0.99
CA ILE A 59 -7.72 -10.15 0.61
C ILE A 59 -8.65 -8.93 0.59
N ILE A 60 -9.81 -9.05 -0.03
CA ILE A 60 -10.79 -7.97 -0.11
C ILE A 60 -11.27 -7.57 1.28
N GLN A 61 -11.63 -8.55 2.12
CA GLN A 61 -12.08 -8.29 3.48
C GLN A 61 -11.01 -7.60 4.32
N GLN A 62 -9.79 -8.11 4.32
CA GLN A 62 -8.69 -7.52 5.08
C GLN A 62 -8.36 -6.11 4.60
N THR A 63 -8.36 -5.88 3.28
CA THR A 63 -8.17 -4.53 2.73
C THR A 63 -9.24 -3.57 3.26
N GLY A 64 -10.51 -4.02 3.33
CA GLY A 64 -11.61 -3.24 3.89
C GLY A 64 -11.43 -2.87 5.37
N GLU A 65 -10.76 -3.74 6.15
CA GLU A 65 -10.46 -3.48 7.58
C GLU A 65 -9.36 -2.42 7.77
N PHE A 66 -8.43 -2.29 6.81
CA PHE A 66 -7.31 -1.33 6.88
C PHE A 66 -7.65 0.05 6.32
N ILE A 67 -8.62 0.13 5.41
CA ILE A 67 -8.97 1.38 4.73
C ILE A 67 -10.22 1.98 5.38
N SER A 68 -10.05 3.10 6.09
CA SER A 68 -11.18 3.84 6.65
C SER A 68 -11.90 4.67 5.58
N GLU A 69 -13.21 4.86 5.76
CA GLU A 69 -14.02 5.74 4.90
C GLU A 69 -13.47 7.17 4.84
N GLU A 70 -12.92 7.68 5.94
CA GLU A 70 -12.29 9.00 6.01
C GLU A 70 -11.10 9.10 5.07
N LYS A 71 -10.21 8.09 5.05
CA LYS A 71 -9.05 8.05 4.14
C LYS A 71 -9.49 8.05 2.67
N ILE A 72 -10.55 7.29 2.33
CA ILE A 72 -11.10 7.27 0.97
C ILE A 72 -11.71 8.62 0.58
N LYS A 73 -12.49 9.24 1.47
CA LYS A 73 -13.04 10.57 1.24
C LYS A 73 -11.95 11.62 1.03
N ARG A 74 -10.88 11.54 1.84
CA ARG A 74 -9.71 12.42 1.71
C ARG A 74 -8.98 12.22 0.38
N LEU A 75 -8.75 10.98 -0.04
CA LEU A 75 -8.20 10.67 -1.36
C LEU A 75 -9.07 11.24 -2.47
N ALA A 76 -10.37 10.94 -2.46
CA ALA A 76 -11.31 11.37 -3.50
C ALA A 76 -11.41 12.90 -3.59
N HIS A 77 -11.41 13.60 -2.44
CA HIS A 77 -11.40 15.06 -2.40
C HIS A 77 -10.15 15.63 -3.07
N ASN A 78 -8.97 15.14 -2.69
CA ASN A 78 -7.71 15.63 -3.25
C ASN A 78 -7.56 15.31 -4.75
N LEU A 79 -7.98 14.12 -5.19
CA LEU A 79 -8.03 13.77 -6.62
C LEU A 79 -8.90 14.72 -7.43
N LYS A 80 -10.03 15.17 -6.86
CA LYS A 80 -10.97 16.07 -7.54
C LYS A 80 -10.50 17.52 -7.57
N THR A 81 -9.73 17.96 -6.57
CA THR A 81 -9.37 19.39 -6.38
C THR A 81 -7.96 19.71 -6.85
N CYS A 82 -7.06 18.74 -6.97
CA CYS A 82 -5.70 18.99 -7.46
C CYS A 82 -5.70 19.42 -8.93
N ARG A 83 -4.66 20.16 -9.32
CA ARG A 83 -4.43 20.59 -10.70
C ARG A 83 -4.14 19.39 -11.62
N GLN A 84 -3.30 18.48 -11.15
CA GLN A 84 -2.93 17.22 -11.83
C GLN A 84 -2.43 16.19 -10.85
N VAL A 85 -2.45 14.93 -11.28
CA VAL A 85 -1.94 13.78 -10.51
C VAL A 85 -0.83 13.07 -11.30
N ASN A 86 0.27 12.74 -10.64
CA ASN A 86 1.24 11.78 -11.17
C ASN A 86 1.07 10.45 -10.43
N PHE A 87 0.63 9.42 -11.15
CA PHE A 87 0.57 8.05 -10.67
C PHE A 87 1.89 7.36 -10.95
N ALA A 88 2.47 6.66 -9.97
CA ALA A 88 3.78 6.06 -10.11
C ALA A 88 3.84 4.65 -9.50
N GLY A 89 4.56 3.76 -10.16
CA GLY A 89 4.82 2.39 -9.73
C GLY A 89 5.74 1.67 -10.70
N LEU A 90 6.42 0.62 -10.24
CA LEU A 90 7.29 -0.21 -11.06
C LEU A 90 6.73 -1.64 -11.19
N GLY A 91 7.05 -2.31 -12.31
CA GLY A 91 6.61 -3.68 -12.56
C GLY A 91 5.08 -3.84 -12.47
N SER A 92 4.60 -4.80 -11.70
CA SER A 92 3.16 -5.03 -11.49
C SER A 92 2.46 -3.85 -10.80
N SER A 93 3.13 -3.16 -9.88
CA SER A 93 2.62 -1.92 -9.28
C SER A 93 2.49 -0.80 -10.31
N GLY A 94 3.35 -0.77 -11.34
CA GLY A 94 3.24 0.13 -12.48
C GLY A 94 2.00 -0.13 -13.33
N LEU A 95 1.63 -1.40 -13.54
CA LEU A 95 0.39 -1.76 -14.21
C LEU A 95 -0.84 -1.29 -13.41
N THR A 96 -0.81 -1.45 -12.09
CA THR A 96 -1.86 -0.95 -11.19
C THR A 96 -1.95 0.58 -11.22
N ALA A 97 -0.80 1.27 -11.24
CA ALA A 97 -0.76 2.73 -11.39
C ALA A 97 -1.36 3.18 -12.72
N SER A 98 -1.07 2.46 -13.81
CA SER A 98 -1.62 2.73 -15.14
C SER A 98 -3.13 2.53 -15.18
N GLU A 99 -3.64 1.45 -14.59
CA GLU A 99 -5.08 1.19 -14.49
C GLU A 99 -5.79 2.28 -13.66
N PHE A 100 -5.19 2.70 -12.56
CA PHE A 100 -5.74 3.79 -11.75
C PHE A 100 -5.77 5.10 -12.54
N TYR A 101 -4.69 5.42 -13.26
CA TYR A 101 -4.63 6.59 -14.13
C TYR A 101 -5.75 6.58 -15.19
N TYR A 102 -5.94 5.46 -15.90
CA TYR A 102 -7.01 5.36 -16.92
C TYR A 102 -8.41 5.54 -16.32
N ARG A 103 -8.66 5.02 -15.13
CA ARG A 103 -9.94 5.24 -14.43
C ARG A 103 -10.11 6.69 -14.01
N ALA A 104 -9.07 7.30 -13.46
CA ALA A 104 -9.07 8.71 -13.06
C ALA A 104 -9.28 9.64 -14.26
N MET A 105 -8.62 9.36 -15.38
CA MET A 105 -8.76 10.13 -16.64
C MET A 105 -10.21 10.06 -17.17
N ARG A 106 -10.88 8.92 -17.10
CA ARG A 106 -12.30 8.80 -17.48
C ARG A 106 -13.23 9.62 -16.59
N MET A 107 -12.81 9.96 -15.38
CA MET A 107 -13.53 10.86 -14.47
C MET A 107 -13.13 12.33 -14.64
N GLY A 108 -12.33 12.67 -15.67
CA GLY A 108 -11.89 14.03 -15.96
C GLY A 108 -10.69 14.50 -15.11
N ILE A 109 -10.04 13.61 -14.34
CA ILE A 109 -8.87 13.94 -13.56
C ILE A 109 -7.65 14.03 -14.50
N LYS A 110 -6.99 15.19 -14.50
CA LYS A 110 -5.79 15.41 -15.31
C LYS A 110 -4.57 14.77 -14.64
N GLY A 111 -3.69 14.17 -15.43
CA GLY A 111 -2.48 13.59 -14.85
C GLY A 111 -1.67 12.83 -15.88
N LEU A 112 -0.71 12.10 -15.35
CA LEU A 112 0.14 11.19 -16.11
C LEU A 112 0.46 9.96 -15.24
N VAL A 113 0.99 8.93 -15.90
CA VAL A 113 1.50 7.74 -15.20
C VAL A 113 2.99 7.57 -15.52
N SER A 114 3.78 7.27 -14.51
CA SER A 114 5.22 7.04 -14.60
C SER A 114 5.54 5.62 -14.12
N THR A 115 6.00 4.77 -15.04
CA THR A 115 6.35 3.37 -14.79
C THR A 115 7.84 3.08 -15.00
N ASP A 116 8.61 4.11 -15.29
CA ASP A 116 10.07 4.11 -15.43
C ASP A 116 10.72 4.98 -14.36
N ALA A 117 11.84 4.53 -13.81
CA ALA A 117 12.53 5.17 -12.69
C ALA A 117 13.00 6.59 -12.98
N HIS A 118 13.51 6.87 -14.18
CA HIS A 118 13.94 8.21 -14.58
C HIS A 118 12.75 9.13 -14.80
N GLN A 119 11.74 8.66 -15.54
CA GLN A 119 10.51 9.39 -15.77
C GLN A 119 9.82 9.77 -14.45
N MET A 120 9.78 8.86 -13.48
CA MET A 120 9.23 9.11 -12.14
C MET A 120 9.88 10.30 -11.45
N LYS A 121 11.22 10.33 -11.39
CA LYS A 121 11.97 11.39 -10.73
C LYS A 121 11.80 12.73 -11.46
N ILE A 122 11.85 12.72 -12.78
CA ILE A 122 11.62 13.92 -13.60
C ILE A 122 10.21 14.45 -13.37
N SER A 123 9.20 13.62 -13.51
CA SER A 123 7.80 14.04 -13.35
C SER A 123 7.49 14.51 -11.92
N ALA A 124 8.07 13.85 -10.90
CA ALA A 124 7.95 14.27 -9.51
C ALA A 124 8.55 15.66 -9.26
N SER A 125 9.68 15.98 -9.91
CA SER A 125 10.34 17.29 -9.77
C SER A 125 9.57 18.45 -10.40
N LEU A 126 8.62 18.18 -11.30
CA LEU A 126 7.79 19.16 -11.98
C LEU A 126 6.46 19.43 -11.24
N LEU A 127 6.20 18.74 -10.14
CA LEU A 127 5.02 18.95 -9.32
C LEU A 127 5.13 20.21 -8.46
N SER A 128 4.00 20.66 -7.94
CA SER A 128 3.86 21.82 -7.07
C SER A 128 2.84 21.53 -5.94
N SER A 129 2.63 22.51 -5.06
CA SER A 129 1.67 22.37 -3.94
C SER A 129 0.21 22.18 -4.35
N ASN A 130 -0.13 22.43 -5.62
CA ASN A 130 -1.47 22.19 -6.17
C ASN A 130 -1.58 20.82 -6.86
N ASP A 131 -0.54 20.01 -6.82
CA ASP A 131 -0.45 18.73 -7.51
C ASP A 131 -0.45 17.56 -6.52
N MET A 132 -0.67 16.38 -7.06
CA MET A 132 -0.72 15.15 -6.29
C MET A 132 0.23 14.10 -6.88
N PHE A 133 0.91 13.37 -6.01
CA PHE A 133 1.72 12.22 -6.37
C PHE A 133 1.15 10.96 -5.71
N VAL A 134 0.75 9.97 -6.50
CA VAL A 134 0.21 8.70 -6.02
C VAL A 134 1.22 7.59 -6.30
N ALA A 135 1.90 7.12 -5.26
CA ALA A 135 2.86 6.04 -5.32
C ALA A 135 2.20 4.70 -4.98
N ILE A 136 2.36 3.71 -5.84
CA ILE A 136 1.89 2.34 -5.62
C ILE A 136 3.10 1.42 -5.50
N SER A 137 3.25 0.76 -4.36
CA SER A 137 4.35 -0.16 -4.07
C SER A 137 3.88 -1.26 -3.13
N ASN A 138 3.99 -2.51 -3.56
CA ASN A 138 3.64 -3.65 -2.72
C ASN A 138 4.45 -3.66 -1.41
N SER A 139 5.78 -3.64 -1.50
CA SER A 139 6.69 -3.66 -0.34
C SER A 139 6.83 -2.30 0.36
N GLY A 140 6.66 -1.20 -0.39
CA GLY A 140 6.99 0.14 0.08
C GLY A 140 8.49 0.42 0.24
N GLU A 141 9.36 -0.47 -0.29
CA GLU A 141 10.83 -0.40 -0.16
C GLU A 141 11.55 -0.21 -1.50
N THR A 142 10.82 0.02 -2.59
CA THR A 142 11.43 0.29 -3.91
C THR A 142 12.13 1.65 -3.90
N SER A 143 13.45 1.65 -3.97
CA SER A 143 14.31 2.84 -3.80
C SER A 143 13.96 3.98 -4.75
N GLU A 144 13.73 3.67 -6.02
CA GLU A 144 13.42 4.65 -7.07
C GLU A 144 12.09 5.36 -6.81
N LEU A 145 11.11 4.62 -6.31
CA LEU A 145 9.79 5.18 -5.98
C LEU A 145 9.82 5.98 -4.67
N ILE A 146 10.64 5.54 -3.69
CA ILE A 146 10.91 6.30 -2.45
C ILE A 146 11.54 7.64 -2.78
N ASP A 147 12.56 7.66 -3.65
CA ASP A 147 13.21 8.89 -4.10
C ASP A 147 12.22 9.82 -4.81
N ALA A 148 11.39 9.29 -5.71
CA ALA A 148 10.37 10.08 -6.42
C ALA A 148 9.33 10.66 -5.46
N ALA A 149 8.84 9.89 -4.49
CA ALA A 149 7.92 10.36 -3.46
C ALA A 149 8.54 11.48 -2.61
N LYS A 150 9.83 11.35 -2.25
CA LYS A 150 10.58 12.38 -1.52
C LYS A 150 10.74 13.66 -2.35
N ILE A 151 11.05 13.53 -3.64
CA ILE A 151 11.13 14.68 -4.57
C ILE A 151 9.78 15.39 -4.63
N ALA A 152 8.69 14.65 -4.89
CA ALA A 152 7.34 15.21 -4.96
C ALA A 152 6.96 15.96 -3.68
N ARG A 153 7.24 15.37 -2.51
CA ARG A 153 7.01 16.01 -1.21
C ARG A 153 7.80 17.31 -1.05
N ASN A 154 9.07 17.32 -1.46
CA ASN A 154 9.92 18.51 -1.39
C ASN A 154 9.43 19.65 -2.31
N GLN A 155 8.73 19.31 -3.40
CA GLN A 155 8.03 20.28 -4.28
C GLN A 155 6.70 20.76 -3.68
N GLY A 156 6.31 20.24 -2.52
CA GLY A 156 5.05 20.60 -1.85
C GLY A 156 3.84 19.82 -2.34
N ALA A 157 3.99 18.87 -3.26
CA ALA A 157 2.89 18.07 -3.76
C ALA A 157 2.28 17.19 -2.64
N TYR A 158 0.97 16.95 -2.72
CA TYR A 158 0.28 16.04 -1.81
C TYR A 158 0.62 14.59 -2.17
N VAL A 159 1.34 13.90 -1.29
CA VAL A 159 1.83 12.54 -1.54
C VAL A 159 0.90 11.50 -0.92
N VAL A 160 0.39 10.61 -1.76
CA VAL A 160 -0.38 9.43 -1.37
C VAL A 160 0.44 8.17 -1.64
N VAL A 161 0.47 7.28 -0.68
CA VAL A 161 1.12 5.97 -0.81
C VAL A 161 0.08 4.87 -0.64
N ILE A 162 0.07 3.93 -1.58
CA ILE A 162 -0.72 2.69 -1.52
C ILE A 162 0.28 1.54 -1.43
N THR A 163 0.26 0.83 -0.30
CA THR A 163 1.23 -0.24 0.02
C THR A 163 0.60 -1.30 0.93
N ASN A 164 1.24 -2.46 1.03
CA ASN A 164 0.81 -3.50 1.98
C ASN A 164 1.40 -3.32 3.39
N PHE A 165 2.42 -2.47 3.55
CA PHE A 165 3.17 -2.36 4.81
C PHE A 165 3.11 -0.95 5.38
N GLU A 166 2.43 -0.77 6.52
CA GLU A 166 2.24 0.52 7.19
C GLU A 166 3.55 1.16 7.65
N GLY A 167 4.54 0.35 8.02
CA GLY A 167 5.85 0.82 8.50
C GLY A 167 6.93 0.94 7.43
N SER A 168 6.58 0.78 6.14
CA SER A 168 7.57 0.80 5.06
C SER A 168 8.21 2.18 4.86
N THR A 169 9.39 2.19 4.23
CA THR A 169 10.21 3.40 4.09
C THR A 169 9.50 4.51 3.29
N ILE A 170 8.72 4.16 2.27
CA ILE A 170 8.02 5.14 1.44
C ILE A 170 6.96 5.91 2.23
N THR A 171 6.35 5.30 3.26
CA THR A 171 5.26 5.92 4.05
C THR A 171 5.72 7.15 4.82
N LYS A 172 7.02 7.28 5.10
CA LYS A 172 7.62 8.45 5.76
C LYS A 172 7.52 9.74 4.92
N ASN A 173 7.29 9.59 3.61
CA ASN A 173 7.13 10.70 2.68
C ASN A 173 5.67 10.98 2.30
N ALA A 174 4.71 10.30 2.92
CA ALA A 174 3.30 10.38 2.56
C ALA A 174 2.51 11.33 3.47
N ASP A 175 1.55 12.05 2.86
CA ASP A 175 0.50 12.79 3.55
C ASP A 175 -0.74 11.91 3.80
N LEU A 176 -0.90 10.87 2.98
CA LEU A 176 -1.94 9.85 3.11
C LEU A 176 -1.38 8.48 2.78
N VAL A 177 -1.59 7.51 3.69
CA VAL A 177 -1.22 6.12 3.48
C VAL A 177 -2.47 5.25 3.45
N LEU A 178 -2.62 4.50 2.36
CA LEU A 178 -3.64 3.47 2.20
C LEU A 178 -2.96 2.10 2.27
N ILE A 179 -3.37 1.31 3.24
CA ILE A 179 -2.84 -0.05 3.40
C ILE A 179 -3.78 -1.02 2.71
N THR A 180 -3.22 -1.84 1.84
CA THR A 180 -3.93 -2.97 1.22
C THR A 180 -3.42 -4.27 1.81
N SER A 181 -4.20 -5.33 1.69
CA SER A 181 -3.72 -6.68 2.00
C SER A 181 -3.33 -7.35 0.69
N ALA A 182 -2.07 -7.76 0.56
CA ALA A 182 -1.68 -8.78 -0.41
C ALA A 182 -0.95 -9.88 0.35
N GLN A 183 -1.31 -11.11 0.08
CA GLN A 183 -0.52 -12.23 0.57
C GLN A 183 0.77 -12.27 -0.24
N SER A 184 1.92 -12.18 0.43
CA SER A 184 3.18 -12.51 -0.22
C SER A 184 3.15 -14.01 -0.53
N ASN A 185 3.12 -14.36 -1.81
CA ASN A 185 3.44 -15.71 -2.25
C ASN A 185 4.95 -15.90 -2.03
N ASN A 186 5.33 -16.49 -0.93
CA ASN A 186 6.62 -17.15 -0.76
C ASN A 186 6.44 -18.66 -0.95
#